data_d67c6f92e6d2495e4287a6ca10619f17
#
_entry.id   d67c6f92e6d2495e4287a6ca10619f17
#
_cell.length_a   1.000
_cell.length_b   1.000
_cell.length_c   1.000
_cell.angle_alpha   90.00
_cell.angle_beta   90.00
_cell.angle_gamma   90.00
#
_symmetry.space_group_name_H-M   'P 1'
#
loop_
_entity.id
_entity.type
_entity.pdbx_description
1 polymer ?
#
loop_
_entity_poly.entity_id
_entity_poly.type
_entity_poly.pdbx_seq_one_letter_code
_entity_poly.pdbx_strand_id
1 'polypeptide(L)'
;MKINRLTIFELAILFFLAGCGTMGKDFNASKVNNIQNHVTSQSEILKNFGIPFKEGTQNGMVMWTYQFDEYSAIGSDNSKDLVILFDKKDTVNSYRFTSTRSK
;
A
#
# COMPACT_ATOMS: atom_id res chain seq x y z
N MET A 1 -36.44 -15.49 23.37
CA MET A 1 -36.52 -15.22 21.94
C MET A 1 -35.25 -15.67 21.25
N LYS A 2 -35.34 -16.52 20.27
CA LYS A 2 -34.16 -17.01 19.58
C LYS A 2 -33.82 -16.09 18.44
N ILE A 3 -32.58 -15.60 18.41
CA ILE A 3 -32.08 -14.87 17.28
C ILE A 3 -31.85 -15.87 16.13
N ASN A 4 -32.46 -15.59 15.01
CA ASN A 4 -32.37 -16.47 13.86
C ASN A 4 -30.98 -16.36 13.24
N ARG A 5 -30.29 -17.47 13.08
CA ARG A 5 -28.96 -17.49 12.47
C ARG A 5 -28.99 -16.98 11.03
N LEU A 6 -30.10 -17.18 10.35
CA LEU A 6 -30.27 -16.68 8.98
C LEU A 6 -30.28 -15.15 8.92
N THR A 7 -30.89 -14.50 9.91
CA THR A 7 -30.94 -13.03 9.95
C THR A 7 -29.53 -12.42 10.10
N ILE A 8 -28.69 -13.04 10.94
CA ILE A 8 -27.34 -12.56 11.16
C ILE A 8 -26.51 -12.74 9.87
N PHE A 9 -26.69 -13.88 9.19
CA PHE A 9 -26.00 -14.18 7.95
C PHE A 9 -26.37 -13.21 6.83
N GLU A 10 -27.64 -12.86 6.71
CA GLU A 10 -28.11 -11.90 5.72
C GLU A 10 -27.54 -10.50 5.97
N LEU A 11 -27.44 -10.07 7.22
CA LEU A 11 -26.83 -8.80 7.57
C LEU A 11 -25.35 -8.74 7.17
N ALA A 12 -24.61 -9.84 7.37
CA ALA A 12 -23.21 -9.92 6.99
C ALA A 12 -23.03 -9.83 5.47
N ILE A 13 -23.90 -10.49 4.70
CA ILE A 13 -23.85 -10.45 3.25
C ILE A 13 -24.15 -9.05 2.73
N LEU A 14 -25.14 -8.37 3.28
CA LEU A 14 -25.49 -7.01 2.89
C LEU A 14 -24.34 -6.04 3.15
N PHE A 15 -23.63 -6.22 4.25
CA PHE A 15 -22.47 -5.39 4.58
C PHE A 15 -21.36 -5.58 3.55
N PHE A 16 -21.10 -6.82 3.12
CA PHE A 16 -20.12 -7.14 2.10
C PHE A 16 -20.44 -6.54 0.73
N LEU A 17 -21.72 -6.57 0.35
CA LEU A 17 -22.15 -6.09 -0.96
C LEU A 17 -22.15 -4.58 -1.08
N ALA A 18 -22.19 -3.85 0.03
CA ALA A 18 -22.23 -2.40 0.03
C ALA A 18 -20.83 -1.77 0.05
N GLY A 19 -19.77 -2.58 0.10
CA GLY A 19 -18.44 -2.08 0.42
C GLY A 19 -17.54 -1.77 -0.74
N CYS A 20 -16.63 -0.83 -0.49
CA CYS A 20 -15.39 -0.67 -1.22
C CYS A 20 -14.33 -1.52 -0.53
N GLY A 21 -13.44 -2.13 -1.31
CA GLY A 21 -12.34 -2.90 -0.76
C GLY A 21 -11.04 -2.12 -0.83
N THR A 22 -10.17 -2.36 0.13
CA THR A 22 -8.80 -1.85 0.08
C THR A 22 -7.83 -2.99 0.31
N MET A 23 -6.65 -2.89 -0.30
CA MET A 23 -5.55 -3.80 -0.07
C MET A 23 -4.29 -2.99 0.19
N GLY A 24 -3.51 -3.42 1.20
CA GLY A 24 -2.32 -2.71 1.59
C GLY A 24 -2.64 -1.55 2.52
N LYS A 25 -1.69 -0.65 2.67
CA LYS A 25 -1.78 0.49 3.56
C LYS A 25 -1.55 1.77 2.76
N ASP A 26 -2.43 2.75 2.94
CA ASP A 26 -2.29 4.02 2.25
C ASP A 26 -1.01 4.74 2.70
N PHE A 27 -0.40 5.46 1.78
CA PHE A 27 0.77 6.27 2.04
C PHE A 27 0.67 7.59 1.27
N ASN A 28 1.42 8.58 1.74
CA ASN A 28 1.37 9.91 1.14
C ASN A 28 2.25 9.96 -0.10
N ALA A 29 1.62 9.88 -1.27
CA ALA A 29 2.33 9.88 -2.55
C ALA A 29 3.08 11.19 -2.82
N SER A 30 2.67 12.30 -2.21
CA SER A 30 3.35 13.57 -2.42
C SER A 30 4.78 13.55 -1.86
N LYS A 31 5.06 12.69 -0.88
CA LYS A 31 6.39 12.56 -0.30
C LYS A 31 7.36 11.79 -1.18
N VAL A 32 6.86 11.11 -2.22
CA VAL A 32 7.72 10.37 -3.15
C VAL A 32 8.71 11.31 -3.85
N ASN A 33 8.27 12.51 -4.15
CA ASN A 33 9.13 13.50 -4.83
C ASN A 33 10.32 13.95 -3.97
N ASN A 34 10.29 13.69 -2.67
CA ASN A 34 11.38 14.04 -1.76
C ASN A 34 12.47 12.96 -1.67
N ILE A 35 12.23 11.80 -2.28
CA ILE A 35 13.21 10.72 -2.27
C ILE A 35 14.36 11.08 -3.21
N GLN A 36 15.58 11.02 -2.68
CA GLN A 36 16.78 11.27 -3.45
C GLN A 36 17.68 10.03 -3.43
N ASN A 37 17.97 9.49 -4.61
CA ASN A 37 18.85 8.34 -4.73
C ASN A 37 20.21 8.65 -4.13
N HIS A 38 20.75 7.71 -3.35
CA HIS A 38 22.05 7.78 -2.69
C HIS A 38 22.12 8.84 -1.58
N VAL A 39 21.00 9.45 -1.19
CA VAL A 39 20.93 10.47 -0.14
C VAL A 39 19.93 10.10 0.93
N THR A 40 18.69 9.81 0.54
CA THR A 40 17.62 9.50 1.49
C THR A 40 17.93 8.18 2.21
N SER A 41 17.88 8.22 3.55
CA SER A 41 18.18 7.05 4.37
C SER A 41 16.95 6.16 4.54
N GLN A 42 17.19 4.90 4.90
CA GLN A 42 16.13 3.96 5.24
C GLN A 42 15.27 4.47 6.39
N SER A 43 15.88 5.10 7.40
CA SER A 43 15.13 5.67 8.53
C SER A 43 14.25 6.85 8.11
N GLU A 44 14.67 7.65 7.13
CA GLU A 44 13.83 8.71 6.59
C GLU A 44 12.64 8.14 5.82
N ILE A 45 12.85 7.07 5.08
CA ILE A 45 11.76 6.37 4.38
C ILE A 45 10.75 5.85 5.40
N LEU A 46 11.24 5.22 6.46
CA LEU A 46 10.37 4.70 7.52
C LEU A 46 9.55 5.82 8.18
N LYS A 47 10.19 6.96 8.43
CA LYS A 47 9.52 8.12 9.03
C LYS A 47 8.44 8.69 8.10
N ASN A 48 8.71 8.77 6.80
CA ASN A 48 7.83 9.42 5.85
C ASN A 48 6.70 8.52 5.35
N PHE A 49 6.95 7.22 5.23
CA PHE A 49 5.98 6.28 4.66
C PHE A 49 5.49 5.23 5.63
N GLY A 50 6.16 5.07 6.79
CA GLY A 50 5.78 4.07 7.78
C GLY A 50 6.35 2.70 7.45
N ILE A 51 5.79 1.68 8.09
CA ILE A 51 6.20 0.29 7.87
C ILE A 51 5.78 -0.14 6.47
N PRO A 52 6.68 -0.74 5.68
CA PRO A 52 6.32 -1.18 4.34
C PRO A 52 5.29 -2.30 4.36
N PHE A 53 4.51 -2.40 3.29
CA PHE A 53 3.54 -3.47 3.10
C PHE A 53 4.23 -4.83 3.01
N LYS A 54 5.36 -4.89 2.32
CA LYS A 54 6.21 -6.08 2.31
C LYS A 54 7.68 -5.70 2.17
N GLU A 55 8.52 -6.61 2.67
CA GLU A 55 9.97 -6.50 2.59
C GLU A 55 10.52 -7.70 1.82
N GLY A 56 11.63 -7.50 1.15
CA GLY A 56 12.28 -8.57 0.40
C GLY A 56 13.66 -8.17 -0.01
N THR A 57 14.19 -8.88 -1.01
CA THR A 57 15.50 -8.58 -1.58
C THR A 57 15.41 -8.63 -3.10
N GLN A 58 16.25 -7.81 -3.74
CA GLN A 58 16.42 -7.84 -5.18
C GLN A 58 17.88 -7.52 -5.48
N ASN A 59 18.55 -8.41 -6.19
CA ASN A 59 19.98 -8.27 -6.53
C ASN A 59 20.85 -8.03 -5.30
N GLY A 60 20.51 -8.69 -4.17
CA GLY A 60 21.25 -8.55 -2.93
C GLY A 60 20.95 -7.28 -2.13
N MET A 61 20.08 -6.43 -2.63
CA MET A 61 19.66 -5.21 -1.94
C MET A 61 18.34 -5.43 -1.20
N VAL A 62 18.19 -4.75 -0.06
CA VAL A 62 16.92 -4.77 0.67
C VAL A 62 15.88 -4.04 -0.16
N MET A 63 14.70 -4.63 -0.30
CA MET A 63 13.59 -4.09 -1.06
C MET A 63 12.39 -3.87 -0.15
N TRP A 64 11.90 -2.65 -0.12
CA TRP A 64 10.67 -2.31 0.58
C TRP A 64 9.60 -1.93 -0.42
N THR A 65 8.40 -2.50 -0.25
CA THR A 65 7.26 -2.22 -1.11
C THR A 65 6.16 -1.57 -0.29
N TYR A 66 5.70 -0.42 -0.75
CA TYR A 66 4.52 0.27 -0.26
C TYR A 66 3.46 0.15 -1.32
N GLN A 67 2.31 -0.36 -0.95
CA GLN A 67 1.24 -0.63 -1.91
C GLN A 67 -0.10 -0.29 -1.29
N PHE A 68 -0.94 0.37 -2.07
CA PHE A 68 -2.30 0.64 -1.66
C PHE A 68 -3.20 0.55 -2.87
N ASP A 69 -4.21 -0.30 -2.78
CA ASP A 69 -5.21 -0.48 -3.82
C ASP A 69 -6.58 -0.22 -3.22
N GLU A 70 -7.37 0.59 -3.90
CA GLU A 70 -8.73 0.91 -3.50
C GLU A 70 -9.67 0.48 -4.61
N TYR A 71 -10.61 -0.39 -4.28
CA TYR A 71 -11.57 -0.94 -5.22
C TYR A 71 -12.95 -0.44 -4.88
N SER A 72 -13.69 0.00 -5.91
CA SER A 72 -15.06 0.46 -5.76
C SER A 72 -15.99 -0.38 -6.61
N ALA A 73 -17.12 -0.79 -6.03
CA ALA A 73 -18.15 -1.52 -6.76
C ALA A 73 -18.79 -0.67 -7.88
N ILE A 74 -18.62 0.65 -7.82
CA ILE A 74 -19.27 1.59 -8.76
C ILE A 74 -18.27 2.17 -9.76
N GLY A 75 -17.06 1.65 -9.82
CA GLY A 75 -16.23 1.85 -10.99
C GLY A 75 -15.07 2.81 -10.94
N SER A 76 -14.58 3.28 -9.80
CA SER A 76 -13.29 3.96 -9.82
C SER A 76 -12.32 3.24 -8.89
N ASP A 77 -11.28 2.71 -9.48
CA ASP A 77 -10.20 2.04 -8.77
C ASP A 77 -8.98 2.94 -8.74
N ASN A 78 -8.32 2.99 -7.58
CA ASN A 78 -7.07 3.72 -7.40
C ASN A 78 -6.00 2.75 -6.94
N SER A 79 -4.81 2.88 -7.51
CA SER A 79 -3.70 2.02 -7.16
C SER A 79 -2.44 2.86 -7.04
N LYS A 80 -1.67 2.64 -5.98
CA LYS A 80 -0.36 3.26 -5.77
C LYS A 80 0.63 2.19 -5.39
N ASP A 81 1.81 2.26 -5.97
CA ASP A 81 2.85 1.27 -5.76
C ASP A 81 4.22 1.97 -5.72
N LEU A 82 4.92 1.83 -4.61
CA LEU A 82 6.25 2.40 -4.42
C LEU A 82 7.19 1.29 -4.01
N VAL A 83 8.19 1.03 -4.82
CA VAL A 83 9.23 0.02 -4.54
C VAL A 83 10.55 0.73 -4.35
N ILE A 84 11.21 0.47 -3.23
CA ILE A 84 12.47 1.12 -2.88
C ILE A 84 13.53 0.05 -2.66
N LEU A 85 14.68 0.23 -3.30
CA LEU A 85 15.86 -0.60 -3.08
C LEU A 85 16.87 0.20 -2.26
N PHE A 86 17.41 -0.43 -1.23
CA PHE A 86 18.42 0.18 -0.35
C PHE A 86 19.77 -0.47 -0.60
N ASP A 87 20.81 0.35 -0.60
CA ASP A 87 22.18 -0.13 -0.73
C ASP A 87 22.72 -0.60 0.65
N LYS A 88 23.99 -1.01 0.65
CA LYS A 88 24.62 -1.52 1.88
C LYS A 88 24.79 -0.48 2.98
N LYS A 89 24.67 0.80 2.64
CA LYS A 89 24.75 1.90 3.59
C LYS A 89 23.39 2.32 4.13
N ASP A 90 22.34 1.54 3.83
CA ASP A 90 20.96 1.84 4.22
C ASP A 90 20.46 3.16 3.64
N THR A 91 20.93 3.51 2.46
CA THR A 91 20.39 4.64 1.70
C THR A 91 19.70 4.14 0.46
N VAL A 92 18.77 4.96 -0.06
CA VAL A 92 18.02 4.60 -1.27
C VAL A 92 18.99 4.48 -2.44
N ASN A 93 19.05 3.30 -3.04
CA ASN A 93 19.77 3.08 -4.29
C ASN A 93 18.92 3.55 -5.47
N SER A 94 17.68 3.11 -5.50
CA SER A 94 16.73 3.45 -6.56
C SER A 94 15.31 3.23 -6.05
N TYR A 95 14.35 3.83 -6.71
CA TYR A 95 12.95 3.60 -6.41
C TYR A 95 12.13 3.68 -7.69
N ARG A 96 10.94 3.09 -7.63
CA ARG A 96 9.95 3.15 -8.70
C ARG A 96 8.59 3.46 -8.09
N PHE A 97 7.93 4.46 -8.60
CA PHE A 97 6.57 4.81 -8.18
C PHE A 97 5.63 4.69 -9.35
N THR A 98 4.52 4.01 -9.13
CA THR A 98 3.46 3.87 -10.13
C THR A 98 2.14 4.20 -9.47
N SER A 99 1.30 4.95 -10.16
CA SER A 99 -0.04 5.19 -9.68
C SER A 99 -1.00 5.16 -10.85
N THR A 100 -2.14 4.53 -10.64
CA THR A 100 -3.21 4.46 -11.63
C THR A 100 -4.51 4.87 -10.97
N ARG A 101 -5.30 5.61 -11.71
CA ARG A 101 -6.65 5.96 -11.32
C ARG A 101 -7.57 5.61 -12.48
N SER A 102 -8.51 4.73 -12.21
CA SER A 102 -9.52 4.32 -13.18
C SER A 102 -10.84 5.04 -12.86
N LYS A 103 -11.49 5.53 -13.90
CA LYS A 103 -12.81 6.16 -13.74
C LYS A 103 -13.92 5.16 -13.97
#